data_456c3244fc76aa321fe2083754c3f601
#
_entry.id   456c3244fc76aa321fe2083754c3f601
#
_cell.length_a   1.000
_cell.length_b   1.000
_cell.length_c   1.000
_cell.angle_alpha   90.00
_cell.angle_beta   90.00
_cell.angle_gamma   90.00
#
_symmetry.space_group_name_H-M   'P 1'
#
loop_
_entity.id
_entity.type
_entity.pdbx_description
1 polymer ?
#
loop_
_entity_poly.entity_id
_entity_poly.type
_entity_poly.pdbx_seq_one_letter_code
_entity_poly.pdbx_strand_id
1 'polypeptide(L)'
;MSNSSSNSVMWFRRDLRLEDNPALIAASLAGAVTPLFVLDPMFLQRSGATRLAFLFRSLRDLNRAMGGALVVRVGDPVEIVSKVAKEIGATEVFAAKDFAPYGQKRDVEVARSLEKVGAKLNHVGSAYAVDPGTVRKADSTPYSVFTPFSKVWLAHGWPAPVKKPNVKWNGAPTIKSEAIPDDPILTAKIAEAGEEAAWKRWEYFAETALDKYKEERNNPDRDGCSQMSVYLRFGVVHPRQLLAELEPNPNHDHYRSELCWREFYADVLFHQPQTTWKNLQPKMDSLQVDTDAKAKQRFEIWCAGKTGYPIVDAGMRQMLATGWMHNRVRMIAASFLVKDLHLPWQWGAKFFMKHLVDGDIASNNHGWQWTAGTGTDAAPYFRVFNPVLQGEKFDPNGNYVREWIPELRDVPKKFVHSPWLQPEGGLFAQYPEPMVDHSQERDEALSRYKISGEINRSVV
;
A
#
# COMPACT_ATOMS: atom_id res chain seq x y z
N MET A 1 12.07 -27.31 42.13
CA MET A 1 11.03 -26.58 41.41
C MET A 1 11.32 -26.76 39.93
N SER A 2 10.54 -27.57 39.22
CA SER A 2 10.70 -27.76 37.79
C SER A 2 10.41 -26.43 37.10
N ASN A 3 11.41 -25.84 36.48
CA ASN A 3 11.21 -24.78 35.50
C ASN A 3 10.40 -25.34 34.32
N SER A 4 9.07 -25.39 34.45
CA SER A 4 8.22 -25.60 33.27
C SER A 4 8.43 -24.36 32.39
N SER A 5 9.23 -24.51 31.34
CA SER A 5 9.36 -23.43 30.34
C SER A 5 7.94 -23.08 29.85
N SER A 6 7.45 -21.90 30.20
CA SER A 6 6.15 -21.42 29.72
C SER A 6 6.20 -21.33 28.18
N ASN A 7 5.10 -21.68 27.52
CA ASN A 7 4.96 -21.52 26.10
C ASN A 7 4.24 -20.19 25.80
N SER A 8 4.65 -19.52 24.76
CA SER A 8 4.01 -18.33 24.24
C SER A 8 3.69 -18.50 22.74
N VAL A 9 2.73 -17.73 22.23
CA VAL A 9 2.44 -17.65 20.80
C VAL A 9 2.88 -16.28 20.28
N MET A 10 3.69 -16.24 19.24
CA MET A 10 3.88 -15.07 18.41
C MET A 10 2.98 -15.17 17.18
N TRP A 11 1.91 -14.40 17.15
CA TRP A 11 0.97 -14.37 16.02
C TRP A 11 1.38 -13.30 15.00
N PHE A 12 2.11 -13.75 13.97
CA PHE A 12 2.56 -12.92 12.85
C PHE A 12 1.40 -12.50 11.94
N ARG A 13 1.44 -11.26 11.45
CA ARG A 13 0.41 -10.71 10.53
C ARG A 13 1.02 -9.80 9.47
N ARG A 14 1.19 -8.51 9.76
CA ARG A 14 1.85 -7.48 8.93
C ARG A 14 3.23 -7.13 9.49
N ASP A 15 3.95 -8.09 9.96
CA ASP A 15 5.23 -8.00 10.64
C ASP A 15 6.11 -9.22 10.34
N LEU A 16 6.18 -9.58 9.03
CA LEU A 16 6.85 -10.80 8.53
C LEU A 16 8.37 -10.63 8.52
N ARG A 17 8.95 -10.41 9.72
CA ARG A 17 10.37 -10.20 9.94
C ARG A 17 10.79 -10.69 11.32
N LEU A 18 12.09 -10.94 11.48
CA LEU A 18 12.70 -11.28 12.76
C LEU A 18 13.44 -10.10 13.40
N GLU A 19 14.05 -9.25 12.57
CA GLU A 19 14.67 -8.01 13.03
C GLU A 19 13.62 -6.96 13.41
N ASP A 20 13.94 -6.15 14.40
CA ASP A 20 13.09 -5.04 14.85
C ASP A 20 11.62 -5.42 15.08
N ASN A 21 11.39 -6.58 15.73
CA ASN A 21 10.04 -7.07 16.04
C ASN A 21 9.77 -7.12 17.55
N PRO A 22 9.22 -6.04 18.14
CA PRO A 22 8.95 -5.96 19.58
C PRO A 22 8.00 -7.05 20.10
N ALA A 23 7.00 -7.47 19.28
CA ALA A 23 6.09 -8.55 19.67
C ALA A 23 6.83 -9.89 19.80
N LEU A 24 7.77 -10.18 18.90
CA LEU A 24 8.61 -11.36 18.96
C LEU A 24 9.53 -11.32 20.18
N ILE A 25 10.11 -10.17 20.50
CA ILE A 25 10.94 -10.00 21.71
C ILE A 25 10.10 -10.29 22.96
N ALA A 26 8.92 -9.70 23.07
CA ALA A 26 8.04 -9.93 24.21
C ALA A 26 7.63 -11.41 24.34
N ALA A 27 7.31 -12.06 23.23
CA ALA A 27 7.03 -13.50 23.19
C ALA A 27 8.21 -14.33 23.65
N SER A 28 9.45 -14.00 23.23
CA SER A 28 10.66 -14.73 23.60
C SER A 28 11.02 -14.59 25.10
N LEU A 29 10.66 -13.48 25.72
CA LEU A 29 10.84 -13.25 27.16
C LEU A 29 9.82 -14.02 28.00
N ALA A 30 8.63 -14.28 27.45
CA ALA A 30 7.57 -15.05 28.11
C ALA A 30 7.82 -16.58 28.08
N GLY A 31 8.68 -17.08 27.18
CA GLY A 31 8.99 -18.51 27.14
C GLY A 31 9.39 -19.03 25.76
N ALA A 32 9.19 -20.34 25.54
CA ALA A 32 9.37 -20.93 24.23
C ALA A 32 8.28 -20.46 23.27
N VAL A 33 8.67 -19.96 22.08
CA VAL A 33 7.77 -19.26 21.15
C VAL A 33 7.24 -20.19 20.09
N THR A 34 5.91 -20.27 19.96
CA THR A 34 5.24 -20.83 18.79
C THR A 34 4.99 -19.73 17.79
N PRO A 35 5.72 -19.69 16.66
CA PRO A 35 5.51 -18.72 15.61
C PRO A 35 4.29 -19.13 14.78
N LEU A 36 3.20 -18.41 14.89
CA LEU A 36 1.93 -18.71 14.22
C LEU A 36 1.64 -17.71 13.11
N PHE A 37 1.27 -18.20 11.92
CA PHE A 37 0.59 -17.41 10.89
C PHE A 37 -0.75 -18.04 10.53
N VAL A 38 -1.82 -17.24 10.56
CA VAL A 38 -3.16 -17.69 10.16
C VAL A 38 -3.47 -17.17 8.76
N LEU A 39 -3.63 -18.11 7.83
CA LEU A 39 -4.15 -17.84 6.48
C LEU A 39 -5.66 -17.64 6.57
N ASP A 40 -6.07 -16.39 6.75
CA ASP A 40 -7.46 -15.98 6.89
C ASP A 40 -8.18 -16.06 5.52
N PRO A 41 -9.24 -16.88 5.37
CA PRO A 41 -9.98 -17.03 4.13
C PRO A 41 -10.52 -15.72 3.56
N MET A 42 -10.87 -14.75 4.43
CA MET A 42 -11.35 -13.45 3.98
C MET A 42 -10.27 -12.70 3.17
N PHE A 43 -9.00 -12.77 3.59
CA PHE A 43 -7.92 -12.14 2.83
C PHE A 43 -7.51 -12.98 1.62
N LEU A 44 -7.51 -14.31 1.73
CA LEU A 44 -7.19 -15.19 0.60
C LEU A 44 -8.13 -14.96 -0.58
N GLN A 45 -9.43 -14.82 -0.33
CA GLN A 45 -10.45 -14.62 -1.36
C GLN A 45 -10.44 -13.20 -1.97
N ARG A 46 -10.04 -12.19 -1.19
CA ARG A 46 -10.12 -10.78 -1.60
C ARG A 46 -8.80 -10.20 -2.08
N SER A 47 -7.69 -10.87 -1.84
CA SER A 47 -6.38 -10.43 -2.30
C SER A 47 -6.15 -10.79 -3.77
N GLY A 48 -5.50 -9.91 -4.51
CA GLY A 48 -5.05 -10.22 -5.85
C GLY A 48 -3.88 -11.21 -5.88
N ALA A 49 -3.69 -11.88 -7.01
CA ALA A 49 -2.66 -12.89 -7.19
C ALA A 49 -1.24 -12.40 -6.85
N THR A 50 -0.89 -11.18 -7.24
CA THR A 50 0.40 -10.55 -6.94
C THR A 50 0.68 -10.44 -5.44
N ARG A 51 -0.34 -10.02 -4.64
CA ARG A 51 -0.20 -9.94 -3.18
C ARG A 51 -0.14 -11.29 -2.51
N LEU A 52 -0.92 -12.27 -2.98
CA LEU A 52 -0.87 -13.64 -2.45
C LEU A 52 0.49 -14.27 -2.71
N ALA A 53 1.01 -14.15 -3.93
CA ALA A 53 2.35 -14.68 -4.25
C ALA A 53 3.43 -14.04 -3.38
N PHE A 54 3.42 -12.72 -3.21
CA PHE A 54 4.39 -12.04 -2.36
C PHE A 54 4.25 -12.47 -0.88
N LEU A 55 3.01 -12.62 -0.38
CA LEU A 55 2.75 -13.15 0.96
C LEU A 55 3.33 -14.55 1.14
N PHE A 56 3.02 -15.48 0.23
CA PHE A 56 3.47 -16.86 0.35
C PHE A 56 5.00 -16.98 0.24
N ARG A 57 5.61 -16.19 -0.64
CA ARG A 57 7.10 -16.11 -0.72
C ARG A 57 7.70 -15.54 0.57
N SER A 58 7.10 -14.47 1.15
CA SER A 58 7.56 -13.90 2.43
C SER A 58 7.41 -14.89 3.58
N LEU A 59 6.33 -15.68 3.61
CA LEU A 59 6.15 -16.74 4.62
C LEU A 59 7.16 -17.87 4.46
N ARG A 60 7.49 -18.27 3.23
CA ARG A 60 8.54 -19.28 2.98
C ARG A 60 9.92 -18.79 3.41
N ASP A 61 10.21 -17.51 3.16
CA ASP A 61 11.45 -16.88 3.59
C ASP A 61 11.54 -16.80 5.13
N LEU A 62 10.50 -16.28 5.77
CA LEU A 62 10.38 -16.21 7.23
C LEU A 62 10.51 -17.59 7.88
N ASN A 63 9.87 -18.63 7.31
CA ASN A 63 9.97 -20.00 7.79
C ASN A 63 11.41 -20.54 7.68
N ARG A 64 12.10 -20.25 6.59
CA ARG A 64 13.52 -20.61 6.41
C ARG A 64 14.40 -19.93 7.45
N ALA A 65 14.17 -18.64 7.72
CA ALA A 65 14.92 -17.87 8.71
C ALA A 65 14.70 -18.39 10.16
N MET A 66 13.58 -19.09 10.41
CA MET A 66 13.25 -19.76 11.68
C MET A 66 13.68 -21.25 11.72
N GLY A 67 14.42 -21.76 10.72
CA GLY A 67 14.77 -23.17 10.64
C GLY A 67 13.59 -24.13 10.46
N GLY A 68 12.49 -23.66 9.84
CA GLY A 68 11.29 -24.47 9.59
C GLY A 68 10.25 -24.45 10.72
N ALA A 69 10.40 -23.58 11.72
CA ALA A 69 9.56 -23.58 12.92
C ALA A 69 8.16 -22.93 12.73
N LEU A 70 7.92 -22.21 11.62
CA LEU A 70 6.67 -21.48 11.42
C LEU A 70 5.46 -22.44 11.37
N VAL A 71 4.49 -22.20 12.24
CA VAL A 71 3.21 -22.91 12.25
C VAL A 71 2.22 -22.13 11.40
N VAL A 72 1.75 -22.74 10.32
CA VAL A 72 0.72 -22.18 9.43
C VAL A 72 -0.60 -22.88 9.68
N ARG A 73 -1.68 -22.13 9.80
CA ARG A 73 -3.05 -22.63 9.92
C ARG A 73 -3.96 -21.87 8.96
N VAL A 74 -4.94 -22.56 8.40
CA VAL A 74 -5.98 -21.95 7.55
C VAL A 74 -7.28 -21.90 8.34
N GLY A 75 -7.94 -20.75 8.37
CA GLY A 75 -9.25 -20.59 9.03
C GLY A 75 -9.48 -19.21 9.63
N ASP A 76 -10.59 -19.09 10.37
CA ASP A 76 -10.90 -17.86 11.10
C ASP A 76 -9.89 -17.63 12.24
N PRO A 77 -9.18 -16.49 12.25
CA PRO A 77 -8.23 -16.15 13.31
C PRO A 77 -8.83 -16.23 14.72
N VAL A 78 -10.13 -15.94 14.90
CA VAL A 78 -10.81 -16.00 16.21
C VAL A 78 -10.80 -17.41 16.78
N GLU A 79 -11.02 -18.41 15.93
CA GLU A 79 -11.02 -19.82 16.33
C GLU A 79 -9.58 -20.39 16.38
N ILE A 80 -8.78 -20.09 15.37
CA ILE A 80 -7.46 -20.71 15.18
C ILE A 80 -6.47 -20.30 16.28
N VAL A 81 -6.41 -18.98 16.60
CA VAL A 81 -5.43 -18.48 17.57
C VAL A 81 -5.71 -19.07 18.97
N SER A 82 -6.98 -19.09 19.40
CA SER A 82 -7.37 -19.68 20.70
C SER A 82 -7.15 -21.20 20.73
N LYS A 83 -7.42 -21.90 19.61
CA LYS A 83 -7.17 -23.33 19.48
C LYS A 83 -5.66 -23.66 19.62
N VAL A 84 -4.79 -22.92 18.93
CA VAL A 84 -3.33 -23.11 19.04
C VAL A 84 -2.83 -22.79 20.44
N ALA A 85 -3.28 -21.68 21.06
CA ALA A 85 -2.90 -21.35 22.44
C ALA A 85 -3.26 -22.49 23.41
N LYS A 86 -4.48 -23.05 23.32
CA LYS A 86 -4.92 -24.20 24.12
C LYS A 86 -4.11 -25.47 23.81
N GLU A 87 -3.84 -25.76 22.53
CA GLU A 87 -3.08 -26.94 22.07
C GLU A 87 -1.70 -27.03 22.72
N ILE A 88 -1.02 -25.88 22.86
CA ILE A 88 0.34 -25.81 23.41
C ILE A 88 0.40 -25.41 24.89
N GLY A 89 -0.75 -25.16 25.53
CA GLY A 89 -0.81 -24.69 26.90
C GLY A 89 -0.24 -23.26 27.11
N ALA A 90 -0.29 -22.42 26.09
CA ALA A 90 0.15 -21.03 26.19
C ALA A 90 -0.90 -20.17 26.89
N THR A 91 -0.47 -19.36 27.85
CA THR A 91 -1.30 -18.37 28.55
C THR A 91 -1.13 -16.97 27.95
N GLU A 92 -0.15 -16.75 27.07
CA GLU A 92 0.14 -15.47 26.46
C GLU A 92 0.31 -15.60 24.93
N VAL A 93 -0.39 -14.76 24.22
CA VAL A 93 -0.29 -14.56 22.77
C VAL A 93 0.16 -13.14 22.51
N PHE A 94 1.20 -12.97 21.71
CA PHE A 94 1.77 -11.67 21.34
C PHE A 94 1.52 -11.39 19.86
N ALA A 95 1.18 -10.15 19.55
CA ALA A 95 0.99 -9.69 18.19
C ALA A 95 1.26 -8.18 18.06
N ALA A 96 1.73 -7.71 16.91
CA ALA A 96 1.79 -6.29 16.62
C ALA A 96 0.37 -5.70 16.50
N LYS A 97 0.14 -4.46 16.97
CA LYS A 97 -1.16 -3.79 16.89
C LYS A 97 -1.61 -3.59 15.44
N ASP A 98 -2.87 -3.85 15.14
CA ASP A 98 -3.47 -3.58 13.84
C ASP A 98 -4.49 -2.43 13.95
N PHE A 99 -4.28 -1.37 13.19
CA PHE A 99 -5.10 -0.16 13.22
C PHE A 99 -6.12 -0.10 12.08
N ALA A 100 -6.10 -1.04 11.15
CA ALA A 100 -7.10 -1.12 10.09
C ALA A 100 -8.46 -1.57 10.67
N PRO A 101 -9.60 -1.10 10.13
CA PRO A 101 -10.92 -1.39 10.68
C PRO A 101 -11.22 -2.87 10.92
N TYR A 102 -10.85 -3.71 9.95
CA TYR A 102 -10.98 -5.17 10.09
C TYR A 102 -10.09 -5.72 11.22
N GLY A 103 -8.83 -5.30 11.26
CA GLY A 103 -7.86 -5.77 12.24
C GLY A 103 -8.27 -5.44 13.66
N GLN A 104 -8.76 -4.23 13.91
CA GLN A 104 -9.26 -3.82 15.23
C GLN A 104 -10.43 -4.71 15.68
N LYS A 105 -11.42 -4.92 14.81
CA LYS A 105 -12.58 -5.79 15.12
C LYS A 105 -12.16 -7.22 15.40
N ARG A 106 -11.33 -7.80 14.53
CA ARG A 106 -10.79 -9.16 14.69
C ARG A 106 -10.04 -9.32 16.01
N ASP A 107 -9.18 -8.38 16.36
CA ASP A 107 -8.33 -8.48 17.55
C ASP A 107 -9.16 -8.46 18.85
N VAL A 108 -10.25 -7.70 18.89
CA VAL A 108 -11.22 -7.72 20.01
C VAL A 108 -11.88 -9.10 20.13
N GLU A 109 -12.30 -9.72 19.02
CA GLU A 109 -12.93 -11.02 19.00
C GLU A 109 -11.94 -12.14 19.37
N VAL A 110 -10.69 -12.06 18.91
CA VAL A 110 -9.60 -12.99 19.28
C VAL A 110 -9.30 -12.91 20.78
N ALA A 111 -9.20 -11.70 21.33
CA ALA A 111 -8.97 -11.52 22.78
C ALA A 111 -10.06 -12.21 23.61
N ARG A 112 -11.34 -12.01 23.27
CA ARG A 112 -12.47 -12.67 23.94
C ARG A 112 -12.44 -14.20 23.80
N SER A 113 -11.98 -14.70 22.65
CA SER A 113 -11.85 -16.15 22.41
C SER A 113 -10.72 -16.76 23.24
N LEU A 114 -9.59 -16.04 23.37
CA LEU A 114 -8.46 -16.44 24.21
C LEU A 114 -8.80 -16.48 25.69
N GLU A 115 -9.56 -15.51 26.20
CA GLU A 115 -10.02 -15.51 27.61
C GLU A 115 -10.78 -16.79 27.99
N LYS A 116 -11.58 -17.36 27.08
CA LYS A 116 -12.32 -18.61 27.29
C LYS A 116 -11.42 -19.85 27.47
N VAL A 117 -10.18 -19.77 27.01
CA VAL A 117 -9.17 -20.84 27.12
C VAL A 117 -8.07 -20.51 28.14
N GLY A 118 -8.24 -19.44 28.94
CA GLY A 118 -7.27 -19.01 29.96
C GLY A 118 -6.02 -18.33 29.41
N ALA A 119 -6.10 -17.78 28.21
CA ALA A 119 -4.99 -17.07 27.57
C ALA A 119 -5.32 -15.57 27.34
N LYS A 120 -4.28 -14.74 27.15
CA LYS A 120 -4.41 -13.30 26.93
C LYS A 120 -3.73 -12.88 25.62
N LEU A 121 -4.34 -11.95 24.88
CA LEU A 121 -3.72 -11.27 23.73
C LEU A 121 -2.97 -10.02 24.21
N ASN A 122 -1.66 -9.98 23.94
CA ASN A 122 -0.79 -8.85 24.25
C ASN A 122 -0.38 -8.15 22.95
N HIS A 123 -0.76 -6.88 22.80
CA HIS A 123 -0.34 -6.09 21.66
C HIS A 123 0.98 -5.36 21.97
N VAL A 124 2.02 -5.59 21.16
CA VAL A 124 3.35 -5.00 21.35
C VAL A 124 3.88 -4.50 20.00
N GLY A 125 4.10 -3.19 19.92
CA GLY A 125 4.48 -2.55 18.65
C GLY A 125 3.36 -2.55 17.59
N SER A 126 3.68 -2.08 16.42
CA SER A 126 2.75 -2.01 15.28
C SER A 126 3.51 -2.04 13.95
N ALA A 127 2.83 -1.77 12.83
CA ALA A 127 3.44 -1.59 11.51
C ALA A 127 3.85 -0.12 11.23
N TYR A 128 3.86 0.74 12.24
CA TYR A 128 4.11 2.18 12.13
C TYR A 128 5.21 2.61 13.09
N ALA A 129 5.98 3.65 12.73
CA ALA A 129 6.97 4.25 13.62
C ALA A 129 6.29 5.00 14.77
N VAL A 130 5.17 5.67 14.45
CA VAL A 130 4.27 6.31 15.41
C VAL A 130 2.86 5.75 15.20
N ASP A 131 2.30 5.17 16.26
CA ASP A 131 0.99 4.52 16.19
C ASP A 131 -0.12 5.51 15.74
N PRO A 132 -1.01 5.12 14.81
CA PRO A 132 -2.21 5.89 14.51
C PRO A 132 -3.00 6.27 15.78
N GLY A 133 -3.48 7.51 15.82
CA GLY A 133 -4.16 8.05 16.99
C GLY A 133 -3.24 8.69 18.04
N THR A 134 -1.91 8.65 17.83
CA THR A 134 -0.94 9.28 18.77
C THR A 134 -0.76 10.77 18.46
N VAL A 135 -0.62 11.13 17.17
CA VAL A 135 -0.39 12.51 16.74
C VAL A 135 -1.71 13.28 16.75
N ARG A 136 -1.85 14.25 17.67
CA ARG A 136 -3.09 15.01 17.86
C ARG A 136 -2.82 16.51 17.98
N LYS A 137 -3.85 17.32 17.70
CA LYS A 137 -3.84 18.75 17.98
C LYS A 137 -3.94 19.00 19.48
N ALA A 138 -3.74 20.25 19.90
CA ALA A 138 -3.86 20.66 21.30
C ALA A 138 -5.25 20.39 21.91
N ASP A 139 -6.30 20.43 21.08
CA ASP A 139 -7.68 20.11 21.46
C ASP A 139 -7.99 18.60 21.39
N SER A 140 -6.98 17.76 21.25
CA SER A 140 -7.08 16.29 21.11
C SER A 140 -7.77 15.80 19.84
N THR A 141 -8.13 16.68 18.90
CA THR A 141 -8.69 16.28 17.61
C THR A 141 -7.62 15.81 16.62
N PRO A 142 -7.95 14.95 15.65
CA PRO A 142 -7.00 14.50 14.65
C PRO A 142 -6.66 15.61 13.64
N TYR A 143 -5.50 15.47 13.00
CA TYR A 143 -5.14 16.32 11.87
C TYR A 143 -5.84 15.88 10.59
N SER A 144 -6.28 16.87 9.79
CA SER A 144 -6.85 16.67 8.45
C SER A 144 -5.96 17.21 7.33
N VAL A 145 -4.78 17.76 7.68
CA VAL A 145 -3.81 18.34 6.75
C VAL A 145 -2.43 17.80 7.07
N PHE A 146 -1.69 17.39 6.04
CA PHE A 146 -0.40 16.71 6.19
C PHE A 146 0.68 17.59 6.84
N THR A 147 0.85 18.83 6.39
CA THR A 147 1.95 19.69 6.86
C THR A 147 1.95 19.91 8.38
N PRO A 148 0.84 20.24 9.07
CA PRO A 148 0.84 20.32 10.53
C PRO A 148 0.99 18.95 11.19
N PHE A 149 0.43 17.88 10.63
CA PHE A 149 0.63 16.51 11.12
C PHE A 149 2.12 16.13 11.11
N SER A 150 2.81 16.34 9.99
CA SER A 150 4.21 15.94 9.84
C SER A 150 5.14 16.66 10.83
N LYS A 151 4.87 17.92 11.16
CA LYS A 151 5.63 18.65 12.17
C LYS A 151 5.52 18.03 13.56
N VAL A 152 4.31 17.64 13.96
CA VAL A 152 4.08 17.01 15.27
C VAL A 152 4.58 15.57 15.27
N TRP A 153 4.45 14.85 14.18
CA TRP A 153 4.98 13.50 14.00
C TRP A 153 6.52 13.50 14.15
N LEU A 154 7.22 14.43 13.51
CA LEU A 154 8.67 14.62 13.67
C LEU A 154 9.05 14.97 15.11
N ALA A 155 8.32 15.88 15.75
CA ALA A 155 8.58 16.29 17.15
C ALA A 155 8.31 15.16 18.14
N HIS A 156 7.34 14.29 17.88
CA HIS A 156 7.06 13.10 18.70
C HIS A 156 8.24 12.14 18.68
N GLY A 157 8.88 11.96 17.50
CA GLY A 157 9.93 10.97 17.32
C GLY A 157 9.43 9.54 17.41
N TRP A 158 10.37 8.60 17.37
CA TRP A 158 10.11 7.15 17.43
C TRP A 158 11.29 6.45 18.11
N PRO A 159 11.06 5.27 18.70
CA PRO A 159 12.15 4.50 19.30
C PRO A 159 13.10 3.96 18.24
N ALA A 160 14.37 3.81 18.62
CA ALA A 160 15.35 3.15 17.76
C ALA A 160 14.94 1.71 17.42
N PRO A 161 15.39 1.17 16.26
CA PRO A 161 15.20 -0.23 15.93
C PRO A 161 15.81 -1.15 17.01
N VAL A 162 15.15 -2.28 17.27
CA VAL A 162 15.59 -3.27 18.23
C VAL A 162 16.21 -4.48 17.53
N LYS A 163 17.25 -5.04 18.12
CA LYS A 163 17.94 -6.23 17.56
C LYS A 163 17.05 -7.47 17.65
N LYS A 164 17.24 -8.39 16.70
CA LYS A 164 16.63 -9.73 16.71
C LYS A 164 16.90 -10.43 18.03
N PRO A 165 15.86 -11.00 18.68
CA PRO A 165 16.05 -11.78 19.90
C PRO A 165 16.63 -13.17 19.57
N ASN A 166 17.29 -13.79 20.56
CA ASN A 166 17.56 -15.21 20.52
C ASN A 166 16.30 -15.96 20.95
N VAL A 167 15.67 -16.68 20.02
CA VAL A 167 14.36 -17.30 20.25
C VAL A 167 14.48 -18.81 20.35
N LYS A 168 13.94 -19.37 21.43
CA LYS A 168 13.70 -20.81 21.52
C LYS A 168 12.36 -21.13 20.85
N TRP A 169 12.44 -21.71 19.66
CA TRP A 169 11.24 -22.07 18.92
C TRP A 169 10.58 -23.32 19.47
N ASN A 170 9.23 -23.27 19.59
CA ASN A 170 8.34 -24.38 19.84
C ASN A 170 7.31 -24.42 18.72
N GLY A 171 7.66 -24.94 17.56
CA GLY A 171 6.87 -24.85 16.35
C GLY A 171 6.83 -26.15 15.55
N ALA A 172 6.65 -26.05 14.25
CA ALA A 172 6.76 -27.21 13.37
C ALA A 172 8.17 -27.84 13.44
N PRO A 173 8.33 -29.16 13.31
CA PRO A 173 7.28 -30.16 13.07
C PRO A 173 6.57 -30.66 14.34
N THR A 174 6.93 -30.20 15.54
CA THR A 174 6.37 -30.67 16.82
C THR A 174 4.88 -30.30 16.93
N ILE A 175 4.49 -29.15 16.37
CA ILE A 175 3.11 -28.67 16.33
C ILE A 175 2.57 -28.83 14.90
N LYS A 176 1.34 -29.35 14.75
CA LYS A 176 0.72 -29.49 13.44
C LYS A 176 0.76 -28.17 12.68
N SER A 177 1.26 -28.19 11.44
CA SER A 177 1.30 -27.06 10.52
C SER A 177 0.73 -27.47 9.17
N GLU A 178 0.03 -26.56 8.52
CA GLU A 178 -0.38 -26.72 7.13
C GLU A 178 0.72 -26.19 6.21
N ALA A 179 0.72 -26.66 4.96
CA ALA A 179 1.68 -26.16 3.99
C ALA A 179 1.40 -24.71 3.63
N ILE A 180 2.46 -23.91 3.43
CA ILE A 180 2.32 -22.61 2.78
C ILE A 180 1.90 -22.88 1.33
N PRO A 181 0.79 -22.31 0.85
CA PRO A 181 0.31 -22.55 -0.51
C PRO A 181 1.35 -22.19 -1.57
N ASP A 182 1.27 -22.85 -2.72
CA ASP A 182 2.01 -22.46 -3.91
C ASP A 182 1.58 -21.09 -4.39
N ASP A 183 2.44 -20.42 -5.14
CA ASP A 183 2.09 -19.14 -5.73
C ASP A 183 0.92 -19.30 -6.70
N PRO A 184 -0.07 -18.40 -6.69
CA PRO A 184 -1.04 -18.36 -7.76
C PRO A 184 -0.36 -18.07 -9.11
N ILE A 185 -1.00 -18.46 -10.21
CA ILE A 185 -0.51 -18.17 -11.56
C ILE A 185 -0.37 -16.65 -11.72
N LEU A 186 0.82 -16.20 -12.06
CA LEU A 186 1.16 -14.79 -12.28
C LEU A 186 1.56 -14.56 -13.73
N THR A 187 1.03 -13.49 -14.31
CA THR A 187 1.59 -12.87 -15.50
C THR A 187 2.60 -11.77 -15.15
N ALA A 188 2.51 -11.23 -13.94
CA ALA A 188 3.38 -10.17 -13.44
C ALA A 188 4.71 -10.72 -12.88
N LYS A 189 5.81 -10.03 -13.19
CA LYS A 189 7.12 -10.24 -12.55
C LYS A 189 7.21 -9.33 -11.32
N ILE A 190 6.81 -9.84 -10.16
CA ILE A 190 6.80 -9.07 -8.90
C ILE A 190 8.19 -9.05 -8.23
N ALA A 191 8.37 -8.09 -7.30
CA ALA A 191 9.58 -7.98 -6.48
C ALA A 191 9.89 -9.28 -5.72
N GLU A 192 11.17 -9.52 -5.45
CA GLU A 192 11.62 -10.60 -4.57
C GLU A 192 11.12 -10.37 -3.14
N ALA A 193 10.80 -11.44 -2.41
CA ALA A 193 10.25 -11.35 -1.06
C ALA A 193 11.30 -11.76 -0.02
N GLY A 194 11.10 -11.30 1.23
CA GLY A 194 11.97 -11.61 2.37
C GLY A 194 12.78 -10.42 2.86
N GLU A 195 13.32 -10.53 4.07
CA GLU A 195 14.10 -9.45 4.71
C GLU A 195 15.39 -9.17 3.93
N GLU A 196 16.11 -10.18 3.48
CA GLU A 196 17.34 -10.02 2.70
C GLU A 196 17.08 -9.27 1.37
N ALA A 197 16.03 -9.65 0.65
CA ALA A 197 15.66 -8.99 -0.60
C ALA A 197 15.26 -7.52 -0.37
N ALA A 198 14.57 -7.24 0.73
CA ALA A 198 14.20 -5.88 1.12
C ALA A 198 15.43 -5.00 1.38
N TRP A 199 16.40 -5.53 2.15
CA TRP A 199 17.63 -4.80 2.46
C TRP A 199 18.51 -4.61 1.24
N LYS A 200 18.68 -5.62 0.41
CA LYS A 200 19.39 -5.49 -0.87
C LYS A 200 18.78 -4.41 -1.76
N ARG A 201 17.44 -4.30 -1.82
CA ARG A 201 16.78 -3.22 -2.57
C ARG A 201 16.98 -1.87 -1.91
N TRP A 202 16.94 -1.79 -0.58
CA TRP A 202 17.19 -0.56 0.17
C TRP A 202 18.62 -0.05 -0.03
N GLU A 203 19.62 -0.92 0.13
CA GLU A 203 21.04 -0.60 -0.05
C GLU A 203 21.29 -0.06 -1.45
N TYR A 204 20.80 -0.76 -2.47
CA TYR A 204 20.89 -0.29 -3.86
C TYR A 204 20.28 1.11 -4.03
N PHE A 205 19.10 1.36 -3.50
CA PHE A 205 18.45 2.67 -3.57
C PHE A 205 19.25 3.74 -2.79
N ALA A 206 19.73 3.40 -1.61
CA ALA A 206 20.51 4.32 -0.78
C ALA A 206 21.80 4.76 -1.49
N GLU A 207 22.51 3.83 -2.11
CA GLU A 207 23.75 4.10 -2.85
C GLU A 207 23.54 4.89 -4.15
N THR A 208 22.43 4.64 -4.85
CA THR A 208 22.29 5.15 -6.24
C THR A 208 21.36 6.34 -6.37
N ALA A 209 20.33 6.48 -5.51
CA ALA A 209 19.23 7.41 -5.74
C ALA A 209 18.83 8.25 -4.51
N LEU A 210 19.09 7.83 -3.28
CA LEU A 210 18.62 8.52 -2.09
C LEU A 210 19.12 9.97 -2.01
N ASP A 211 20.39 10.22 -2.31
CA ASP A 211 20.99 11.57 -2.31
C ASP A 211 20.52 12.48 -3.45
N LYS A 212 19.72 11.94 -4.38
CA LYS A 212 19.08 12.68 -5.48
C LYS A 212 17.56 12.58 -5.44
N TYR A 213 17.01 12.02 -4.37
CA TYR A 213 15.60 11.62 -4.28
C TYR A 213 14.63 12.78 -4.54
N LYS A 214 14.92 13.97 -4.01
CA LYS A 214 14.09 15.16 -4.20
C LYS A 214 13.87 15.50 -5.68
N GLU A 215 14.89 15.32 -6.49
CA GLU A 215 14.89 15.66 -7.92
C GLU A 215 14.36 14.50 -8.76
N GLU A 216 14.77 13.27 -8.45
CA GLU A 216 14.54 12.11 -9.32
C GLU A 216 13.25 11.34 -9.01
N ARG A 217 12.69 11.49 -7.81
CA ARG A 217 11.48 10.79 -7.37
C ARG A 217 10.25 10.95 -8.29
N ASN A 218 10.23 11.91 -9.18
CA ASN A 218 9.12 12.16 -10.08
C ASN A 218 9.35 11.63 -11.51
N ASN A 219 10.53 11.11 -11.80
CA ASN A 219 10.92 10.65 -13.13
C ASN A 219 10.72 9.13 -13.24
N PRO A 220 9.64 8.66 -13.87
CA PRO A 220 9.30 7.25 -13.90
C PRO A 220 10.24 6.40 -14.79
N ASP A 221 11.01 7.05 -15.67
CA ASP A 221 12.03 6.42 -16.52
C ASP A 221 13.34 6.11 -15.77
N ARG A 222 13.42 6.46 -14.48
CA ARG A 222 14.61 6.22 -13.64
C ARG A 222 14.26 5.28 -12.49
N ASP A 223 15.23 4.49 -12.05
CA ASP A 223 15.12 3.71 -10.81
C ASP A 223 15.40 4.59 -9.57
N GLY A 224 14.73 5.76 -9.54
CA GLY A 224 14.84 6.79 -8.49
C GLY A 224 13.92 6.59 -7.29
N CYS A 225 13.22 5.44 -7.21
CA CYS A 225 12.31 5.11 -6.11
C CYS A 225 12.77 3.86 -5.37
N SER A 226 12.65 3.88 -4.04
CA SER A 226 13.08 2.75 -3.18
C SER A 226 12.28 1.46 -3.39
N GLN A 227 11.01 1.57 -3.81
CA GLN A 227 10.01 0.48 -3.85
C GLN A 227 9.76 -0.18 -2.48
N MET A 228 10.17 0.45 -1.37
CA MET A 228 9.97 -0.08 -0.02
C MET A 228 8.50 -0.21 0.38
N SER A 229 7.59 0.41 -0.35
CA SER A 229 6.14 0.26 -0.13
C SER A 229 5.68 -1.20 -0.14
N VAL A 230 6.29 -2.05 -0.98
CA VAL A 230 6.03 -3.49 -1.06
C VAL A 230 6.38 -4.18 0.26
N TYR A 231 7.57 -3.93 0.79
CA TYR A 231 8.06 -4.57 2.02
C TYR A 231 7.39 -4.03 3.27
N LEU A 232 7.16 -2.71 3.33
CA LEU A 232 6.42 -2.05 4.40
C LEU A 232 4.95 -2.54 4.50
N ARG A 233 4.35 -2.91 3.37
CA ARG A 233 2.97 -3.44 3.34
C ARG A 233 2.84 -4.75 4.10
N PHE A 234 3.82 -5.63 4.02
CA PHE A 234 3.85 -6.93 4.68
C PHE A 234 4.64 -6.92 5.99
N GLY A 235 5.23 -5.77 6.33
CA GLY A 235 6.07 -5.64 7.52
C GLY A 235 7.34 -6.48 7.49
N VAL A 236 7.83 -6.76 6.29
CA VAL A 236 9.16 -7.38 6.07
C VAL A 236 10.28 -6.43 6.50
N VAL A 237 10.03 -5.12 6.39
CA VAL A 237 10.84 -4.04 6.96
C VAL A 237 9.93 -3.12 7.77
N HIS A 238 10.42 -2.62 8.90
CA HIS A 238 9.72 -1.64 9.71
C HIS A 238 10.13 -0.21 9.33
N PRO A 239 9.20 0.78 9.30
CA PRO A 239 9.54 2.15 8.91
C PRO A 239 10.66 2.77 9.76
N ARG A 240 10.76 2.48 11.07
CA ARG A 240 11.84 3.03 11.89
C ARG A 240 13.22 2.47 11.57
N GLN A 241 13.35 1.29 10.94
CA GLN A 241 14.61 0.80 10.42
C GLN A 241 15.10 1.69 9.28
N LEU A 242 14.20 2.02 8.32
CA LEU A 242 14.52 2.95 7.24
C LEU A 242 14.80 4.37 7.77
N LEU A 243 14.02 4.81 8.75
CA LEU A 243 14.21 6.13 9.39
C LEU A 243 15.56 6.25 10.11
N ALA A 244 16.10 5.15 10.65
CA ALA A 244 17.41 5.12 11.29
C ALA A 244 18.58 5.27 10.32
N GLU A 245 18.38 4.93 9.03
CA GLU A 245 19.38 5.08 7.97
C GLU A 245 19.39 6.50 7.35
N LEU A 246 18.43 7.37 7.74
CA LEU A 246 18.28 8.69 7.12
C LEU A 246 19.07 9.77 7.87
N GLU A 247 19.96 10.42 7.18
CA GLU A 247 20.72 11.56 7.66
C GLU A 247 19.91 12.89 7.57
N PRO A 248 20.30 13.95 8.28
CA PRO A 248 19.68 15.25 8.19
C PRO A 248 20.16 16.02 6.94
N ASN A 249 19.51 15.76 5.79
CA ASN A 249 19.73 16.49 4.55
C ASN A 249 18.42 16.58 3.73
N PRO A 250 18.28 17.51 2.77
CA PRO A 250 17.03 17.75 2.05
C PRO A 250 16.48 16.54 1.27
N ASN A 251 17.32 15.65 0.76
CA ASN A 251 16.88 14.47 0.03
C ASN A 251 16.31 13.42 0.98
N HIS A 252 17.03 13.15 2.08
CA HIS A 252 16.59 12.25 3.14
C HIS A 252 15.34 12.78 3.85
N ASP A 253 15.21 14.10 4.04
CA ASP A 253 14.00 14.72 4.60
C ASP A 253 12.79 14.52 3.66
N HIS A 254 13.00 14.58 2.35
CA HIS A 254 11.94 14.25 1.40
C HIS A 254 11.52 12.78 1.48
N TYR A 255 12.47 11.85 1.62
CA TYR A 255 12.16 10.45 1.80
C TYR A 255 11.46 10.20 3.14
N ARG A 256 11.93 10.82 4.22
CA ARG A 256 11.28 10.79 5.56
C ARG A 256 9.83 11.27 5.47
N SER A 257 9.56 12.29 4.68
CA SER A 257 8.21 12.79 4.42
C SER A 257 7.30 11.74 3.76
N GLU A 258 7.82 10.88 2.88
CA GLU A 258 7.02 9.81 2.28
C GLU A 258 6.62 8.72 3.30
N LEU A 259 7.52 8.39 4.23
CA LEU A 259 7.18 7.51 5.36
C LEU A 259 6.12 8.13 6.26
N CYS A 260 6.23 9.45 6.51
CA CYS A 260 5.22 10.20 7.26
C CYS A 260 3.85 10.23 6.53
N TRP A 261 3.81 10.37 5.21
CA TRP A 261 2.56 10.29 4.42
C TRP A 261 1.84 8.96 4.62
N ARG A 262 2.58 7.85 4.63
CA ARG A 262 2.02 6.53 4.91
C ARG A 262 1.34 6.48 6.29
N GLU A 263 1.97 7.07 7.31
CA GLU A 263 1.44 7.10 8.67
C GLU A 263 0.29 8.09 8.84
N PHE A 264 0.34 9.23 8.15
CA PHE A 264 -0.77 10.17 8.09
C PHE A 264 -2.04 9.54 7.52
N TYR A 265 -1.97 8.83 6.41
CA TYR A 265 -3.12 8.14 5.85
C TYR A 265 -3.64 7.03 6.76
N ALA A 266 -2.76 6.35 7.48
CA ALA A 266 -3.16 5.35 8.48
C ALA A 266 -3.88 6.01 9.66
N ASP A 267 -3.42 7.18 10.12
CA ASP A 267 -4.06 7.97 11.17
C ASP A 267 -5.45 8.47 10.74
N VAL A 268 -5.57 8.98 9.50
CA VAL A 268 -6.87 9.38 8.94
C VAL A 268 -7.84 8.20 8.88
N LEU A 269 -7.40 7.02 8.40
CA LEU A 269 -8.26 5.83 8.35
C LEU A 269 -8.67 5.36 9.76
N PHE A 270 -7.77 5.45 10.73
CA PHE A 270 -8.04 5.08 12.12
C PHE A 270 -9.17 5.93 12.72
N HIS A 271 -9.14 7.24 12.48
CA HIS A 271 -10.16 8.17 12.98
C HIS A 271 -11.44 8.18 12.15
N GLN A 272 -11.36 7.82 10.87
CA GLN A 272 -12.45 7.89 9.90
C GLN A 272 -12.59 6.56 9.14
N PRO A 273 -12.93 5.44 9.81
CA PRO A 273 -12.92 4.10 9.20
C PRO A 273 -13.88 3.94 8.02
N GLN A 274 -14.94 4.77 7.94
CA GLN A 274 -15.86 4.78 6.80
C GLN A 274 -15.18 5.23 5.49
N THR A 275 -14.05 5.97 5.57
CA THR A 275 -13.30 6.43 4.39
C THR A 275 -12.63 5.30 3.62
N THR A 276 -12.70 4.08 4.14
CA THR A 276 -12.34 2.89 3.38
C THR A 276 -13.02 2.86 2.00
N TRP A 277 -14.31 3.26 1.91
CA TRP A 277 -15.07 3.25 0.65
C TRP A 277 -16.03 4.43 0.47
N LYS A 278 -16.09 5.36 1.44
CA LYS A 278 -16.89 6.59 1.37
C LYS A 278 -15.98 7.80 1.25
N ASN A 279 -16.49 8.88 0.70
CA ASN A 279 -15.75 10.15 0.69
C ASN A 279 -15.48 10.61 2.13
N LEU A 280 -14.28 11.12 2.39
CA LEU A 280 -13.97 11.77 3.66
C LEU A 280 -14.78 13.07 3.80
N GLN A 281 -14.96 13.80 2.69
CA GLN A 281 -15.74 15.03 2.66
C GLN A 281 -17.17 14.72 2.20
N PRO A 282 -18.19 14.65 3.10
CA PRO A 282 -19.56 14.29 2.73
C PRO A 282 -20.18 15.22 1.67
N LYS A 283 -19.76 16.50 1.65
CA LYS A 283 -20.18 17.44 0.61
C LYS A 283 -19.85 16.99 -0.82
N MET A 284 -18.90 16.06 -0.99
CA MET A 284 -18.51 15.50 -2.28
C MET A 284 -19.33 14.25 -2.66
N ASP A 285 -20.27 13.81 -1.82
CA ASP A 285 -21.17 12.69 -2.16
C ASP A 285 -22.18 13.05 -3.25
N SER A 286 -22.41 14.35 -3.46
CA SER A 286 -23.24 14.89 -4.56
C SER A 286 -22.50 15.03 -5.89
N LEU A 287 -21.18 14.74 -5.94
CA LEU A 287 -20.41 14.79 -7.18
C LEU A 287 -20.95 13.76 -8.17
N GLN A 288 -21.42 14.26 -9.33
CA GLN A 288 -21.94 13.39 -10.36
C GLN A 288 -20.83 12.55 -10.99
N VAL A 289 -21.01 11.24 -11.00
CA VAL A 289 -20.13 10.25 -11.63
C VAL A 289 -20.92 9.32 -12.53
N ASP A 290 -20.27 8.83 -13.58
CA ASP A 290 -20.89 7.95 -14.57
C ASP A 290 -20.74 6.49 -14.14
N THR A 291 -21.85 5.71 -14.22
CA THR A 291 -21.87 4.30 -13.78
C THR A 291 -22.60 3.37 -14.74
N ASP A 292 -23.05 3.89 -15.89
CA ASP A 292 -23.78 3.17 -16.93
C ASP A 292 -22.93 2.14 -17.70
N ALA A 293 -23.46 1.53 -18.73
CA ALA A 293 -22.77 0.56 -19.55
C ALA A 293 -21.59 1.17 -20.33
N LYS A 294 -21.70 2.42 -20.79
CA LYS A 294 -20.60 3.14 -21.47
C LYS A 294 -19.47 3.44 -20.49
N ALA A 295 -19.81 3.85 -19.26
CA ALA A 295 -18.85 4.05 -18.19
C ALA A 295 -18.05 2.78 -17.89
N LYS A 296 -18.71 1.62 -17.82
CA LYS A 296 -18.03 0.33 -17.63
C LYS A 296 -17.08 0.00 -18.78
N GLN A 297 -17.49 0.25 -20.02
CA GLN A 297 -16.62 0.05 -21.19
C GLN A 297 -15.38 0.96 -21.13
N ARG A 298 -15.56 2.25 -20.79
CA ARG A 298 -14.43 3.18 -20.57
C ARG A 298 -13.50 2.69 -19.48
N PHE A 299 -14.05 2.16 -18.38
CA PHE A 299 -13.27 1.58 -17.30
C PHE A 299 -12.43 0.37 -17.76
N GLU A 300 -13.00 -0.53 -18.55
CA GLU A 300 -12.28 -1.70 -19.08
C GLU A 300 -11.12 -1.29 -19.99
N ILE A 301 -11.31 -0.28 -20.84
CA ILE A 301 -10.25 0.29 -21.70
C ILE A 301 -9.12 0.86 -20.84
N TRP A 302 -9.46 1.65 -19.80
CA TRP A 302 -8.49 2.18 -18.85
C TRP A 302 -7.75 1.06 -18.11
N CYS A 303 -8.45 0.05 -17.62
CA CYS A 303 -7.85 -1.12 -16.96
C CYS A 303 -6.83 -1.84 -17.85
N ALA A 304 -7.10 -1.91 -19.15
CA ALA A 304 -6.24 -2.56 -20.13
C ALA A 304 -5.02 -1.72 -20.57
N GLY A 305 -4.93 -0.44 -20.14
CA GLY A 305 -3.89 0.48 -20.62
C GLY A 305 -3.98 0.73 -22.12
N LYS A 306 -5.20 1.07 -22.59
CA LYS A 306 -5.54 1.31 -24.00
C LYS A 306 -6.35 2.60 -24.20
N THR A 307 -6.08 3.61 -23.35
CA THR A 307 -6.82 4.87 -23.38
C THR A 307 -6.44 5.78 -24.56
N GLY A 308 -5.33 5.49 -25.24
CA GLY A 308 -4.75 6.36 -26.24
C GLY A 308 -3.91 7.51 -25.63
N TYR A 309 -3.78 7.57 -24.31
CA TYR A 309 -2.89 8.53 -23.61
C TYR A 309 -1.64 7.80 -23.10
N PRO A 310 -0.47 7.95 -23.75
CA PRO A 310 0.70 7.10 -23.53
C PRO A 310 1.16 7.01 -22.06
N ILE A 311 1.22 8.13 -21.32
CA ILE A 311 1.68 8.09 -19.93
C ILE A 311 0.71 7.36 -19.01
N VAL A 312 -0.60 7.41 -19.28
CA VAL A 312 -1.63 6.65 -18.55
C VAL A 312 -1.50 5.17 -18.84
N ASP A 313 -1.43 4.82 -20.12
CA ASP A 313 -1.35 3.44 -20.58
C ASP A 313 -0.06 2.74 -20.16
N ALA A 314 1.07 3.45 -20.20
CA ALA A 314 2.35 2.98 -19.69
C ALA A 314 2.25 2.61 -18.19
N GLY A 315 1.63 3.46 -17.39
CA GLY A 315 1.42 3.20 -15.97
C GLY A 315 0.57 1.97 -15.71
N MET A 316 -0.54 1.83 -16.42
CA MET A 316 -1.43 0.68 -16.27
C MET A 316 -0.73 -0.62 -16.70
N ARG A 317 0.02 -0.60 -17.80
CA ARG A 317 0.80 -1.75 -18.28
C ARG A 317 1.94 -2.10 -17.33
N GLN A 318 2.67 -1.11 -16.76
CA GLN A 318 3.67 -1.35 -15.71
C GLN A 318 3.05 -2.09 -14.53
N MET A 319 1.91 -1.62 -14.02
CA MET A 319 1.23 -2.27 -12.90
C MET A 319 0.83 -3.71 -13.20
N LEU A 320 0.29 -3.96 -14.38
CA LEU A 320 -0.11 -5.31 -14.79
C LEU A 320 1.09 -6.24 -14.98
N ALA A 321 2.22 -5.70 -15.45
CA ALA A 321 3.45 -6.47 -15.72
C ALA A 321 4.31 -6.73 -14.47
N THR A 322 4.23 -5.85 -13.44
CA THR A 322 5.15 -5.90 -12.29
C THR A 322 4.47 -5.95 -10.92
N GLY A 323 3.16 -5.71 -10.86
CA GLY A 323 2.45 -5.53 -9.59
C GLY A 323 2.82 -4.24 -8.86
N TRP A 324 3.49 -3.29 -9.54
CA TRP A 324 3.88 -2.00 -8.99
C TRP A 324 3.72 -0.90 -10.04
N MET A 325 3.48 0.32 -9.60
CA MET A 325 3.40 1.51 -10.45
C MET A 325 4.10 2.67 -9.76
N HIS A 326 4.86 3.45 -10.52
CA HIS A 326 5.51 4.66 -10.02
C HIS A 326 4.48 5.65 -9.44
N ASN A 327 4.77 6.27 -8.27
CA ASN A 327 3.79 7.13 -7.58
C ASN A 327 3.26 8.28 -8.44
N ARG A 328 4.14 8.97 -9.19
CA ARG A 328 3.72 10.06 -10.09
C ARG A 328 2.70 9.57 -11.12
N VAL A 329 2.91 8.39 -11.66
CA VAL A 329 2.03 7.80 -12.67
C VAL A 329 0.71 7.32 -12.06
N ARG A 330 0.71 6.81 -10.80
CA ARG A 330 -0.55 6.54 -10.06
C ARG A 330 -1.44 7.77 -9.98
N MET A 331 -0.85 8.94 -9.69
CA MET A 331 -1.60 10.20 -9.63
C MET A 331 -2.19 10.59 -10.99
N ILE A 332 -1.41 10.42 -12.07
CA ILE A 332 -1.85 10.74 -13.43
C ILE A 332 -2.98 9.80 -13.87
N ALA A 333 -2.78 8.48 -13.69
CA ALA A 333 -3.77 7.47 -14.06
C ALA A 333 -5.07 7.60 -13.24
N ALA A 334 -4.97 7.95 -11.95
CA ALA A 334 -6.12 8.19 -11.09
C ALA A 334 -6.86 9.48 -11.49
N SER A 335 -6.13 10.57 -11.79
CA SER A 335 -6.74 11.82 -12.29
C SER A 335 -7.51 11.59 -13.58
N PHE A 336 -6.92 10.85 -14.52
CA PHE A 336 -7.57 10.52 -15.77
C PHE A 336 -8.87 9.75 -15.55
N LEU A 337 -8.88 8.73 -14.70
CA LEU A 337 -10.09 7.97 -14.39
C LEU A 337 -11.22 8.86 -13.83
N VAL A 338 -10.90 9.72 -12.86
CA VAL A 338 -11.93 10.47 -12.12
C VAL A 338 -12.32 11.79 -12.77
N LYS A 339 -11.45 12.40 -13.59
CA LYS A 339 -11.64 13.75 -14.14
C LYS A 339 -11.78 13.80 -15.66
N ASP A 340 -11.22 12.83 -16.38
CA ASP A 340 -11.39 12.72 -17.83
C ASP A 340 -12.44 11.66 -18.20
N LEU A 341 -12.56 10.59 -17.40
CA LEU A 341 -13.57 9.57 -17.63
C LEU A 341 -14.79 9.71 -16.71
N HIS A 342 -14.76 10.60 -15.73
CA HIS A 342 -15.82 10.87 -14.75
C HIS A 342 -16.31 9.64 -13.98
N LEU A 343 -15.41 8.66 -13.76
CA LEU A 343 -15.75 7.41 -13.11
C LEU A 343 -15.56 7.47 -11.58
N PRO A 344 -16.30 6.67 -10.80
CA PRO A 344 -16.11 6.59 -9.35
C PRO A 344 -14.68 6.20 -8.99
N TRP A 345 -14.04 6.94 -8.10
CA TRP A 345 -12.69 6.63 -7.62
C TRP A 345 -12.58 5.22 -7.02
N GLN A 346 -13.68 4.71 -6.44
CA GLN A 346 -13.75 3.37 -5.85
C GLN A 346 -13.48 2.26 -6.88
N TRP A 347 -13.81 2.45 -8.16
CA TRP A 347 -13.54 1.48 -9.21
C TRP A 347 -12.03 1.35 -9.42
N GLY A 348 -11.33 2.46 -9.59
CA GLY A 348 -9.88 2.47 -9.72
C GLY A 348 -9.17 1.99 -8.47
N ALA A 349 -9.62 2.41 -7.28
CA ALA A 349 -9.06 1.96 -6.01
C ALA A 349 -9.15 0.44 -5.84
N LYS A 350 -10.29 -0.18 -6.19
CA LYS A 350 -10.46 -1.64 -6.18
C LYS A 350 -9.54 -2.33 -7.19
N PHE A 351 -9.40 -1.76 -8.39
CA PHE A 351 -8.52 -2.30 -9.41
C PHE A 351 -7.06 -2.26 -8.98
N PHE A 352 -6.59 -1.15 -8.42
CA PHE A 352 -5.26 -1.03 -7.83
C PHE A 352 -5.06 -2.03 -6.69
N MET A 353 -6.01 -2.12 -5.77
CA MET A 353 -5.96 -3.13 -4.70
C MET A 353 -5.93 -4.57 -5.22
N LYS A 354 -6.42 -4.86 -6.40
CA LYS A 354 -6.37 -6.19 -7.02
C LYS A 354 -4.99 -6.49 -7.62
N HIS A 355 -4.32 -5.51 -8.22
CA HIS A 355 -3.10 -5.73 -9.01
C HIS A 355 -1.80 -5.33 -8.30
N LEU A 356 -1.83 -4.33 -7.42
CA LEU A 356 -0.64 -3.86 -6.71
C LEU A 356 -0.23 -4.82 -5.58
N VAL A 357 1.05 -5.16 -5.53
CA VAL A 357 1.67 -5.91 -4.41
C VAL A 357 1.62 -5.08 -3.13
N ASP A 358 1.94 -3.78 -3.24
CA ASP A 358 1.96 -2.84 -2.11
C ASP A 358 0.57 -2.29 -1.74
N GLY A 359 -0.52 -2.86 -2.27
CA GLY A 359 -1.88 -2.41 -2.00
C GLY A 359 -2.21 -2.35 -0.51
N ASP A 360 -2.13 -1.16 0.08
CA ASP A 360 -2.52 -0.85 1.46
C ASP A 360 -3.78 -0.02 1.46
N ILE A 361 -4.78 -0.38 2.29
CA ILE A 361 -6.10 0.23 2.23
C ILE A 361 -6.07 1.71 2.62
N ALA A 362 -5.21 2.11 3.55
CA ALA A 362 -5.09 3.50 3.96
C ALA A 362 -4.43 4.33 2.85
N SER A 363 -3.23 3.95 2.42
CA SER A 363 -2.48 4.70 1.39
C SER A 363 -3.18 4.69 0.04
N ASN A 364 -3.72 3.54 -0.40
CA ASN A 364 -4.41 3.43 -1.68
C ASN A 364 -5.67 4.30 -1.72
N ASN A 365 -6.58 4.13 -0.76
CA ASN A 365 -7.88 4.78 -0.84
C ASN A 365 -7.80 6.28 -0.55
N HIS A 366 -6.91 6.72 0.35
CA HIS A 366 -6.71 8.16 0.57
C HIS A 366 -5.92 8.82 -0.56
N GLY A 367 -5.00 8.11 -1.21
CA GLY A 367 -4.35 8.59 -2.44
C GLY A 367 -5.34 8.79 -3.59
N TRP A 368 -6.29 7.87 -3.77
CA TRP A 368 -7.40 8.02 -4.71
C TRP A 368 -8.31 9.20 -4.37
N GLN A 369 -8.72 9.34 -3.12
CA GLN A 369 -9.53 10.45 -2.66
C GLN A 369 -8.79 11.80 -2.73
N TRP A 370 -7.46 11.80 -2.51
CA TRP A 370 -6.65 12.99 -2.73
C TRP A 370 -6.75 13.48 -4.18
N THR A 371 -6.60 12.58 -5.13
CA THR A 371 -6.71 12.89 -6.58
C THR A 371 -8.13 13.29 -6.97
N ALA A 372 -9.13 12.60 -6.42
CA ALA A 372 -10.54 12.89 -6.67
C ALA A 372 -11.03 14.17 -5.98
N GLY A 373 -10.24 14.84 -5.14
CA GLY A 373 -10.67 16.03 -4.41
C GLY A 373 -11.69 15.76 -3.30
N THR A 374 -11.88 14.50 -2.89
CA THR A 374 -12.90 14.06 -1.91
C THR A 374 -12.30 13.69 -0.55
N GLY A 375 -10.97 13.67 -0.44
CA GLY A 375 -10.20 13.18 0.69
C GLY A 375 -9.65 14.26 1.61
N THR A 376 -8.75 13.82 2.49
CA THR A 376 -7.96 14.67 3.36
C THR A 376 -6.84 15.35 2.57
N ASP A 377 -6.54 16.61 2.88
CA ASP A 377 -5.50 17.41 2.19
C ASP A 377 -5.56 17.29 0.67
N ALA A 378 -6.79 17.15 0.14
CA ALA A 378 -7.05 16.80 -1.24
C ALA A 378 -6.52 17.84 -2.22
N ALA A 379 -6.11 17.40 -3.40
CA ALA A 379 -5.78 18.30 -4.51
C ALA A 379 -6.95 19.22 -4.81
N PRO A 380 -6.72 20.53 -5.06
CA PRO A 380 -7.78 21.43 -5.46
C PRO A 380 -8.55 20.86 -6.66
N TYR A 381 -9.88 20.99 -6.64
CA TYR A 381 -10.75 20.41 -7.67
C TYR A 381 -10.42 20.88 -9.10
N PHE A 382 -9.97 22.14 -9.23
CA PHE A 382 -9.55 22.72 -10.52
C PHE A 382 -8.22 22.17 -11.06
N ARG A 383 -7.49 21.38 -10.28
CA ARG A 383 -6.26 20.71 -10.74
C ARG A 383 -6.63 19.43 -11.50
N VAL A 384 -6.93 19.59 -12.78
CA VAL A 384 -7.06 18.49 -13.73
C VAL A 384 -5.70 18.28 -14.40
N PHE A 385 -5.14 17.07 -14.34
CA PHE A 385 -3.86 16.79 -14.95
C PHE A 385 -4.06 16.55 -16.45
N ASN A 386 -3.41 17.35 -17.29
CA ASN A 386 -3.33 17.06 -18.71
C ASN A 386 -2.32 15.91 -18.94
N PRO A 387 -2.74 14.73 -19.42
CA PRO A 387 -1.86 13.56 -19.53
C PRO A 387 -0.65 13.80 -20.44
N VAL A 388 -0.83 14.54 -21.55
CA VAL A 388 0.25 14.88 -22.48
C VAL A 388 1.31 15.73 -21.78
N LEU A 389 0.90 16.85 -21.16
CA LEU A 389 1.81 17.75 -20.45
C LEU A 389 2.47 17.08 -19.25
N GLN A 390 1.78 16.13 -18.58
CA GLN A 390 2.42 15.35 -17.52
C GLN A 390 3.48 14.39 -18.09
N GLY A 391 3.21 13.75 -19.22
CA GLY A 391 4.18 12.93 -19.94
C GLY A 391 5.41 13.72 -20.34
N GLU A 392 5.24 14.84 -21.03
CA GLU A 392 6.32 15.73 -21.45
C GLU A 392 7.18 16.21 -20.27
N LYS A 393 6.54 16.50 -19.13
CA LYS A 393 7.23 16.98 -17.93
C LYS A 393 8.04 15.91 -17.21
N PHE A 394 7.49 14.71 -17.03
CA PHE A 394 8.05 13.69 -16.14
C PHE A 394 8.76 12.55 -16.89
N ASP A 395 8.51 12.40 -18.18
CA ASP A 395 9.19 11.50 -19.09
C ASP A 395 9.58 12.24 -20.38
N PRO A 396 10.41 13.31 -20.30
CA PRO A 396 10.63 14.24 -21.41
C PRO A 396 11.24 13.59 -22.64
N ASN A 397 11.86 12.43 -22.51
CA ASN A 397 12.45 11.68 -23.62
C ASN A 397 11.54 10.55 -24.09
N GLY A 398 10.45 10.24 -23.39
CA GLY A 398 9.56 9.12 -23.69
C GLY A 398 10.16 7.74 -23.38
N ASN A 399 11.17 7.68 -22.52
CA ASN A 399 11.84 6.42 -22.18
C ASN A 399 10.88 5.48 -21.44
N TYR A 400 10.16 6.00 -20.45
CA TYR A 400 9.16 5.25 -19.70
C TYR A 400 8.01 4.77 -20.59
N VAL A 401 7.49 5.64 -21.45
CA VAL A 401 6.43 5.26 -22.41
C VAL A 401 6.92 4.15 -23.31
N ARG A 402 8.12 4.25 -23.90
CA ARG A 402 8.66 3.23 -24.81
C ARG A 402 8.97 1.90 -24.13
N GLU A 403 9.30 1.92 -22.83
CA GLU A 403 9.51 0.71 -22.06
C GLU A 403 8.20 -0.09 -21.92
N TRP A 404 7.08 0.57 -21.64
CA TRP A 404 5.82 -0.09 -21.32
C TRP A 404 4.84 -0.15 -22.50
N ILE A 405 5.10 0.57 -23.57
CA ILE A 405 4.29 0.58 -24.80
C ILE A 405 5.17 0.25 -26.00
N PRO A 406 5.40 -1.03 -26.29
CA PRO A 406 6.24 -1.45 -27.42
C PRO A 406 5.81 -0.85 -28.77
N GLU A 407 4.52 -0.58 -28.94
CA GLU A 407 3.93 0.04 -30.14
C GLU A 407 4.45 1.46 -30.41
N LEU A 408 4.94 2.13 -29.36
CA LEU A 408 5.48 3.50 -29.45
C LEU A 408 7.01 3.57 -29.43
N ARG A 409 7.71 2.43 -29.51
CA ARG A 409 9.18 2.37 -29.35
C ARG A 409 9.91 3.23 -30.37
N ASP A 410 9.45 3.22 -31.60
CA ASP A 410 10.11 3.93 -32.73
C ASP A 410 9.49 5.30 -33.03
N VAL A 411 8.48 5.71 -32.24
CA VAL A 411 7.86 7.03 -32.41
C VAL A 411 8.86 8.14 -32.03
N PRO A 412 9.06 9.17 -32.86
CA PRO A 412 9.95 10.27 -32.53
C PRO A 412 9.60 10.95 -31.20
N LYS A 413 10.62 11.40 -30.46
CA LYS A 413 10.46 12.05 -29.15
C LYS A 413 9.36 13.13 -29.14
N LYS A 414 9.27 13.94 -30.18
CA LYS A 414 8.28 15.02 -30.32
C LYS A 414 6.83 14.52 -30.22
N PHE A 415 6.55 13.29 -30.60
CA PHE A 415 5.21 12.74 -30.72
C PHE A 415 4.93 11.61 -29.73
N VAL A 416 5.92 11.19 -28.93
CA VAL A 416 5.79 10.02 -28.04
C VAL A 416 4.66 10.16 -27.00
N HIS A 417 4.33 11.37 -26.57
CA HIS A 417 3.23 11.65 -25.64
C HIS A 417 1.93 12.04 -26.33
N SER A 418 1.95 12.27 -27.64
CA SER A 418 0.80 12.62 -28.49
C SER A 418 0.95 12.02 -29.89
N PRO A 419 0.99 10.67 -30.02
CA PRO A 419 1.30 9.99 -31.28
C PRO A 419 0.29 10.29 -32.40
N TRP A 420 -0.95 10.62 -32.09
CA TRP A 420 -1.97 11.05 -33.04
C TRP A 420 -1.66 12.37 -33.77
N LEU A 421 -0.69 13.14 -33.29
CA LEU A 421 -0.23 14.36 -33.99
C LEU A 421 0.87 14.07 -35.02
N GLN A 422 1.32 12.84 -35.15
CA GLN A 422 2.32 12.48 -36.16
C GLN A 422 1.66 12.51 -37.56
N PRO A 423 2.33 13.09 -38.58
CA PRO A 423 1.82 13.09 -39.94
C PRO A 423 1.50 11.69 -40.46
N GLU A 424 0.54 11.59 -41.38
CA GLU A 424 0.12 10.34 -42.01
C GLU A 424 1.33 9.52 -42.53
N GLY A 425 1.32 8.21 -42.25
CA GLY A 425 2.43 7.30 -42.56
C GLY A 425 3.33 6.94 -41.37
N GLY A 426 3.01 7.44 -40.14
CA GLY A 426 3.73 7.06 -38.93
C GLY A 426 3.50 5.60 -38.52
N LEU A 427 4.52 5.03 -37.82
CA LEU A 427 4.60 3.61 -37.40
C LEU A 427 3.64 3.22 -36.26
N PHE A 428 2.71 4.08 -35.85
CA PHE A 428 1.87 3.86 -34.67
C PHE A 428 0.47 3.27 -34.97
N ALA A 429 0.25 2.70 -36.15
CA ALA A 429 -1.04 2.13 -36.56
C ALA A 429 -1.62 1.06 -35.62
N GLN A 430 -0.83 0.57 -34.66
CA GLN A 430 -1.28 -0.41 -33.65
C GLN A 430 -1.61 0.20 -32.28
N TYR A 431 -1.31 1.49 -32.05
CA TYR A 431 -1.64 2.18 -30.78
C TYR A 431 -2.97 2.91 -30.93
N PRO A 432 -3.89 2.84 -29.93
CA PRO A 432 -5.22 3.41 -30.07
C PRO A 432 -5.20 4.94 -30.10
N GLU A 433 -6.16 5.53 -30.81
CA GLU A 433 -6.49 6.95 -30.71
C GLU A 433 -6.96 7.33 -29.30
N PRO A 434 -6.83 8.61 -28.87
CA PRO A 434 -7.37 9.07 -27.62
C PRO A 434 -8.86 8.77 -27.47
N MET A 435 -9.24 8.06 -26.41
CA MET A 435 -10.63 7.66 -26.17
C MET A 435 -11.58 8.81 -25.81
N VAL A 436 -11.03 9.95 -25.42
CA VAL A 436 -11.74 11.20 -25.06
C VAL A 436 -10.89 12.41 -25.45
N ASP A 437 -11.53 13.57 -25.65
CA ASP A 437 -10.84 14.85 -25.78
C ASP A 437 -10.59 15.46 -24.38
N HIS A 438 -9.34 15.52 -23.95
CA HIS A 438 -8.97 16.02 -22.62
C HIS A 438 -9.48 17.45 -22.36
N SER A 439 -9.52 18.34 -23.35
CA SER A 439 -9.96 19.72 -23.12
C SER A 439 -11.45 19.77 -22.81
N GLN A 440 -12.26 18.99 -23.53
CA GLN A 440 -13.70 18.90 -23.30
C GLN A 440 -14.00 18.26 -21.94
N GLU A 441 -13.32 17.15 -21.62
CA GLU A 441 -13.55 16.44 -20.35
C GLU A 441 -13.05 17.24 -19.14
N ARG A 442 -11.98 18.03 -19.29
CA ARG A 442 -11.55 18.97 -18.26
C ARG A 442 -12.64 20.00 -17.93
N ASP A 443 -13.27 20.58 -18.95
CA ASP A 443 -14.32 21.60 -18.75
C ASP A 443 -15.57 20.96 -18.15
N GLU A 444 -15.94 19.76 -18.57
CA GLU A 444 -17.00 18.96 -17.94
C GLU A 444 -16.70 18.64 -16.49
N ALA A 445 -15.48 18.19 -16.16
CA ALA A 445 -15.07 17.95 -14.78
C ALA A 445 -15.24 19.21 -13.92
N LEU A 446 -14.74 20.35 -14.38
CA LEU A 446 -14.86 21.61 -13.65
C LEU A 446 -16.33 22.01 -13.42
N SER A 447 -17.21 21.79 -14.40
CA SER A 447 -18.64 21.99 -14.30
C SER A 447 -19.27 21.11 -13.21
N ARG A 448 -19.01 19.80 -13.22
CA ARG A 448 -19.52 18.84 -12.22
C ARG A 448 -19.08 19.19 -10.79
N TYR A 449 -17.81 19.55 -10.59
CA TYR A 449 -17.31 19.97 -9.28
C TYR A 449 -17.93 21.30 -8.81
N LYS A 450 -18.17 22.25 -9.72
CA LYS A 450 -18.84 23.52 -9.41
C LYS A 450 -20.28 23.29 -8.96
N ILE A 451 -21.05 22.49 -9.69
CA ILE A 451 -22.44 22.12 -9.36
C ILE A 451 -22.49 21.44 -7.98
N SER A 452 -21.61 20.47 -7.72
CA SER A 452 -21.52 19.84 -6.39
C SER A 452 -21.24 20.84 -5.28
N GLY A 453 -20.39 21.84 -5.52
CA GLY A 453 -20.12 22.93 -4.57
C GLY A 453 -21.33 23.87 -4.35
N GLU A 454 -22.15 24.10 -5.35
CA GLU A 454 -23.37 24.96 -5.29
C GLU A 454 -24.51 24.25 -4.56
N ILE A 455 -24.77 22.97 -4.84
CA ILE A 455 -25.75 22.13 -4.14
C ILE A 455 -25.50 22.20 -2.63
N ASN A 456 -24.26 22.07 -2.21
CA ASN A 456 -23.90 22.10 -0.78
C ASN A 456 -24.03 23.49 -0.12
N ARG A 457 -24.04 24.59 -0.89
CA ARG A 457 -24.30 25.94 -0.35
C ARG A 457 -25.78 26.22 -0.17
N SER A 458 -26.66 25.58 -0.96
CA SER A 458 -28.10 25.74 -0.88
C SER A 458 -28.78 24.88 0.19
N VAL A 459 -28.05 23.97 0.81
CA VAL A 459 -28.54 23.05 1.86
C VAL A 459 -28.08 23.49 3.27
N VAL A 460 -27.20 24.49 3.37
CA VAL A 460 -26.78 25.14 4.63
C VAL A 460 -27.54 26.47 4.79
#